data_d0f1435079b7c58c1406588cd155ce0d
#
_entry.id   d0f1435079b7c58c1406588cd155ce0d
#
_cell.length_a   1.000
_cell.length_b   1.000
_cell.length_c   1.000
_cell.angle_alpha   90.00
_cell.angle_beta   90.00
_cell.angle_gamma   90.00
#
_symmetry.space_group_name_H-M   'P 1'
#
loop_
_entity.id
_entity.type
_entity.pdbx_description
1 polymer ?
#
loop_
_entity_poly.entity_id
_entity_poly.type
_entity_poly.pdbx_seq_one_letter_code
_entity_poly.pdbx_strand_id
1 'polypeptide(L)'
;SKFKKETSEILDDDIPRFAVVGRPNAGKSSIVNAFIGEDRNIVTEIAGTTRDSIYTRYNKFGFDFYLVDTAGIRKKSKVNEDLEYYSVIRSIRAIEGSDVCILMLDATRGIESQDLNIFSLIQKNQKGLVVVINKWDLVEDKSVKVQKTFEEAVRSRFAPFVDFPIIFASALTKQRILKVLEEARNVYENRTTKIPTARLNEEMLPLIEAYPPPSNKGKYIKIKYITQLPNTQVPSFVYFANLPQYVKEPYKRFLENKMREKWNLTGTPINIYIRQK
;
A
#
# COMPACT_ATOMS: atom_id res chain seq x y z
N SER A 1 -26.76 -34.31 20.70
CA SER A 1 -25.71 -33.96 19.73
C SER A 1 -26.13 -32.68 19.01
N LYS A 2 -25.69 -31.49 19.53
CA LYS A 2 -25.92 -30.20 18.89
C LYS A 2 -24.66 -29.87 18.10
N PHE A 3 -24.65 -30.17 16.81
CA PHE A 3 -23.70 -29.54 15.87
C PHE A 3 -24.09 -28.07 15.75
N LYS A 4 -23.29 -27.16 16.36
CA LYS A 4 -23.29 -25.78 15.96
C LYS A 4 -22.81 -25.74 14.51
N LYS A 5 -23.66 -25.34 13.59
CA LYS A 5 -23.25 -24.86 12.26
C LYS A 5 -22.38 -23.63 12.50
N GLU A 6 -21.08 -23.77 12.33
CA GLU A 6 -20.20 -22.62 12.10
C GLU A 6 -20.60 -22.04 10.74
N THR A 7 -21.38 -20.99 10.78
CA THR A 7 -21.56 -20.10 9.63
C THR A 7 -20.20 -19.46 9.40
N SER A 8 -19.50 -19.89 8.34
CA SER A 8 -18.34 -19.15 7.84
C SER A 8 -18.86 -17.77 7.43
N GLU A 9 -18.60 -16.76 8.24
CA GLU A 9 -18.86 -15.38 7.85
C GLU A 9 -18.03 -15.09 6.58
N ILE A 10 -18.72 -14.78 5.49
CA ILE A 10 -18.11 -14.40 4.22
C ILE A 10 -17.52 -13.01 4.43
N LEU A 11 -16.26 -12.84 4.05
CA LEU A 11 -15.62 -11.52 4.07
C LEU A 11 -16.39 -10.58 3.14
N ASP A 12 -16.67 -9.39 3.65
CA ASP A 12 -17.26 -8.32 2.85
C ASP A 12 -16.16 -7.71 1.96
N ASP A 13 -16.33 -7.81 0.66
CA ASP A 13 -15.35 -7.33 -0.31
C ASP A 13 -15.28 -5.80 -0.41
N ASP A 14 -16.28 -5.09 0.11
CA ASP A 14 -16.31 -3.63 0.15
C ASP A 14 -15.51 -3.06 1.34
N ILE A 15 -15.14 -3.90 2.31
CA ILE A 15 -14.37 -3.49 3.49
C ILE A 15 -12.87 -3.63 3.21
N PRO A 16 -12.07 -2.55 3.35
CA PRO A 16 -10.65 -2.59 3.07
C PRO A 16 -9.88 -3.57 3.98
N ARG A 17 -8.84 -4.18 3.43
CA ARG A 17 -7.95 -5.14 4.09
C ARG A 17 -6.58 -4.55 4.28
N PHE A 18 -6.14 -4.38 5.52
CA PHE A 18 -4.83 -3.80 5.86
C PHE A 18 -3.91 -4.85 6.45
N ALA A 19 -2.66 -4.89 6.00
CA ALA A 19 -1.61 -5.71 6.58
C ALA A 19 -0.55 -4.84 7.26
N VAL A 20 -0.17 -5.19 8.48
CA VAL A 20 0.98 -4.59 9.17
C VAL A 20 2.19 -5.48 8.94
N VAL A 21 3.17 -4.99 8.22
CA VAL A 21 4.37 -5.71 7.83
C VAL A 21 5.64 -4.95 8.23
N GLY A 22 6.77 -5.62 8.23
CA GLY A 22 8.05 -5.07 8.64
C GLY A 22 8.93 -6.13 9.27
N ARG A 23 10.20 -5.85 9.43
CA ARG A 23 11.16 -6.76 10.06
C ARG A 23 10.81 -7.11 11.53
N PRO A 24 11.42 -8.13 12.12
CA PRO A 24 11.29 -8.42 13.55
C PRO A 24 11.62 -7.19 14.41
N ASN A 25 10.88 -7.00 15.48
CA ASN A 25 11.07 -5.90 16.44
C ASN A 25 10.82 -4.45 15.90
N ALA A 26 10.32 -4.28 14.69
CA ALA A 26 9.90 -2.97 14.17
C ALA A 26 8.65 -2.39 14.90
N GLY A 27 7.99 -3.17 15.75
CA GLY A 27 6.84 -2.73 16.54
C GLY A 27 5.48 -3.13 15.98
N LYS A 28 5.40 -4.12 15.08
CA LYS A 28 4.15 -4.62 14.48
C LYS A 28 3.11 -5.03 15.53
N SER A 29 3.50 -5.83 16.49
CA SER A 29 2.59 -6.27 17.57
C SER A 29 2.11 -5.10 18.43
N SER A 30 3.00 -4.16 18.70
CA SER A 30 2.67 -2.97 19.49
C SER A 30 1.67 -2.07 18.78
N ILE A 31 1.84 -1.82 17.47
CA ILE A 31 0.90 -0.96 16.73
C ILE A 31 -0.46 -1.64 16.53
N VAL A 32 -0.49 -2.95 16.29
CA VAL A 32 -1.75 -3.71 16.20
C VAL A 32 -2.48 -3.67 17.54
N ASN A 33 -1.77 -3.86 18.66
CA ASN A 33 -2.35 -3.73 19.99
C ASN A 33 -2.83 -2.30 20.26
N ALA A 34 -2.11 -1.29 19.80
CA ALA A 34 -2.53 0.10 19.92
C ALA A 34 -3.81 0.41 19.12
N PHE A 35 -3.99 -0.20 17.93
CA PHE A 35 -5.22 -0.10 17.17
C PHE A 35 -6.39 -0.76 17.88
N ILE A 36 -6.22 -2.02 18.34
CA ILE A 36 -7.30 -2.81 18.93
C ILE A 36 -7.70 -2.27 20.32
N GLY A 37 -6.74 -1.68 21.07
CA GLY A 37 -6.97 -1.20 22.43
C GLY A 37 -7.11 -2.33 23.44
N GLU A 38 -7.52 -1.97 24.68
CA GLU A 38 -7.72 -2.92 25.79
C GLU A 38 -9.08 -3.64 25.72
N ASP A 39 -10.04 -3.10 24.96
CA ASP A 39 -11.38 -3.67 24.76
C ASP A 39 -11.38 -4.79 23.73
N ARG A 40 -11.13 -6.00 24.19
CA ARG A 40 -11.10 -7.22 23.38
C ARG A 40 -12.47 -7.65 22.81
N ASN A 41 -13.55 -6.99 23.19
CA ASN A 41 -14.92 -7.45 22.94
C ASN A 41 -15.52 -7.06 21.59
N ILE A 42 -14.79 -6.37 20.69
CA ILE A 42 -15.33 -5.86 19.40
C ILE A 42 -14.50 -6.34 18.20
N VAL A 43 -13.71 -7.37 18.39
CA VAL A 43 -12.86 -7.94 17.34
C VAL A 43 -13.35 -9.34 16.99
N THR A 44 -14.01 -9.48 15.85
CA THR A 44 -14.41 -10.79 15.34
C THR A 44 -13.28 -11.36 14.49
N GLU A 45 -12.81 -12.56 14.86
CA GLU A 45 -11.85 -13.32 14.03
C GLU A 45 -12.63 -14.08 12.98
N ILE A 46 -12.35 -13.83 11.71
CA ILE A 46 -13.00 -14.51 10.58
C ILE A 46 -11.93 -15.38 9.90
N ALA A 47 -12.22 -16.69 9.78
CA ALA A 47 -11.37 -17.59 9.01
C ALA A 47 -11.51 -17.26 7.52
N GLY A 48 -10.38 -16.97 6.85
CA GLY A 48 -10.37 -16.73 5.41
C GLY A 48 -10.59 -18.00 4.59
N THR A 49 -11.07 -17.84 3.37
CA THR A 49 -11.28 -18.94 2.40
C THR A 49 -9.97 -19.55 1.88
N THR A 50 -8.85 -18.87 2.03
CA THR A 50 -7.49 -19.41 1.79
C THR A 50 -6.96 -20.01 3.09
N ARG A 51 -6.58 -21.26 3.04
CA ARG A 51 -6.34 -22.26 4.10
C ARG A 51 -5.74 -21.82 5.44
N ASP A 52 -5.24 -20.57 5.64
CA ASP A 52 -4.58 -20.17 6.89
C ASP A 52 -4.55 -18.64 7.19
N SER A 53 -5.30 -17.80 6.48
CA SER A 53 -5.33 -16.37 6.77
C SER A 53 -6.46 -16.03 7.74
N ILE A 54 -6.11 -15.38 8.85
CA ILE A 54 -7.08 -14.91 9.84
C ILE A 54 -7.26 -13.41 9.64
N TYR A 55 -8.50 -13.01 9.41
CA TYR A 55 -8.92 -11.62 9.30
C TYR A 55 -9.54 -11.16 10.61
N THR A 56 -9.14 -10.02 11.07
CA THR A 56 -9.67 -9.41 12.28
C THR A 56 -10.38 -8.12 11.91
N ARG A 57 -11.71 -8.07 12.02
CA ARG A 57 -12.46 -6.85 11.75
C ARG A 57 -12.22 -5.82 12.86
N TYR A 58 -11.93 -4.61 12.43
CA TYR A 58 -11.83 -3.42 13.28
C TYR A 58 -12.92 -2.43 12.87
N ASN A 59 -13.80 -2.11 13.81
CA ASN A 59 -14.87 -1.13 13.59
C ASN A 59 -14.96 -0.19 14.79
N LYS A 60 -14.10 0.86 14.79
CA LYS A 60 -14.04 1.88 15.86
C LYS A 60 -13.59 3.22 15.29
N PHE A 61 -13.93 4.30 16.00
CA PHE A 61 -13.50 5.67 15.70
C PHE A 61 -13.78 6.11 14.26
N GLY A 62 -14.86 5.59 13.64
CA GLY A 62 -15.20 5.89 12.24
C GLY A 62 -14.36 5.14 11.20
N PHE A 63 -13.57 4.15 11.63
CA PHE A 63 -12.87 3.23 10.73
C PHE A 63 -13.56 1.87 10.70
N ASP A 64 -13.67 1.26 9.53
CA ASP A 64 -14.13 -0.12 9.34
C ASP A 64 -13.20 -0.81 8.33
N PHE A 65 -12.45 -1.81 8.78
CA PHE A 65 -11.49 -2.54 7.95
C PHE A 65 -11.15 -3.91 8.55
N TYR A 66 -10.54 -4.76 7.75
CA TYR A 66 -9.95 -6.01 8.21
C TYR A 66 -8.44 -5.87 8.40
N LEU A 67 -7.91 -6.33 9.53
CA LEU A 67 -6.49 -6.58 9.72
C LEU A 67 -6.17 -8.02 9.31
N VAL A 68 -5.18 -8.17 8.42
CA VAL A 68 -4.76 -9.48 7.91
C VAL A 68 -3.68 -10.09 8.79
N ASP A 69 -3.81 -11.39 9.11
CA ASP A 69 -2.85 -12.21 9.86
C ASP A 69 -2.47 -11.69 11.26
N THR A 70 -3.45 -11.21 12.00
CA THR A 70 -3.22 -10.72 13.38
C THR A 70 -2.83 -11.81 14.37
N ALA A 71 -3.24 -13.08 14.14
CA ALA A 71 -2.90 -14.20 15.01
C ALA A 71 -1.38 -14.45 15.09
N GLY A 72 -0.67 -14.30 13.97
CA GLY A 72 0.77 -14.39 13.92
C GLY A 72 1.48 -13.25 14.68
N ILE A 73 0.84 -12.09 14.74
CA ILE A 73 1.37 -10.92 15.43
C ILE A 73 1.16 -11.04 16.95
N ARG A 74 0.02 -11.63 17.38
CA ARG A 74 -0.35 -11.76 18.82
C ARG A 74 0.37 -12.89 19.55
N LYS A 75 0.65 -14.03 18.87
CA LYS A 75 1.23 -15.23 19.50
C LYS A 75 2.73 -15.15 19.83
N LYS A 76 3.42 -14.07 19.50
CA LYS A 76 4.89 -13.92 19.59
C LYS A 76 5.49 -13.79 21.00
N SER A 77 4.78 -14.13 22.08
CA SER A 77 5.39 -14.04 23.42
C SER A 77 6.18 -15.28 23.89
N LYS A 78 6.23 -16.39 23.14
CA LYS A 78 6.74 -17.66 23.73
C LYS A 78 7.50 -18.65 22.84
N VAL A 79 8.01 -18.39 21.64
CA VAL A 79 8.77 -19.42 20.87
C VAL A 79 10.02 -18.87 20.18
N ASN A 80 11.15 -19.55 20.35
CA ASN A 80 12.48 -19.28 19.82
C ASN A 80 12.76 -19.96 18.45
N GLU A 81 13.69 -19.40 17.73
CA GLU A 81 14.59 -19.89 16.65
C GLU A 81 14.10 -20.44 15.30
N ASP A 82 12.96 -21.07 15.14
CA ASP A 82 12.43 -21.39 13.78
C ASP A 82 11.62 -20.23 13.17
N LEU A 83 11.74 -19.06 13.75
CA LEU A 83 10.85 -17.90 13.61
C LEU A 83 11.10 -17.05 12.37
N GLU A 84 12.29 -17.06 11.77
CA GLU A 84 12.57 -16.18 10.63
C GLU A 84 11.87 -16.66 9.36
N TYR A 85 11.96 -17.93 9.05
CA TYR A 85 11.32 -18.50 7.85
C TYR A 85 9.79 -18.41 7.90
N TYR A 86 9.19 -18.78 9.03
CA TYR A 86 7.74 -18.62 9.24
C TYR A 86 7.30 -17.16 9.24
N SER A 87 8.15 -16.26 9.71
CA SER A 87 7.89 -14.81 9.69
C SER A 87 7.83 -14.25 8.26
N VAL A 88 8.70 -14.74 7.36
CA VAL A 88 8.71 -14.33 5.94
C VAL A 88 7.47 -14.84 5.22
N ILE A 89 7.13 -16.12 5.36
CA ILE A 89 5.93 -16.70 4.73
C ILE A 89 4.66 -15.98 5.20
N ARG A 90 4.55 -15.67 6.48
CA ARG A 90 3.41 -14.90 7.01
C ARG A 90 3.35 -13.50 6.44
N SER A 91 4.49 -12.82 6.32
CA SER A 91 4.53 -11.50 5.69
C SER A 91 4.08 -11.55 4.24
N ILE A 92 4.46 -12.59 3.50
CA ILE A 92 4.00 -12.79 2.11
C ILE A 92 2.49 -12.97 2.08
N ARG A 93 1.93 -13.88 2.90
CA ARG A 93 0.47 -14.12 2.97
C ARG A 93 -0.30 -12.88 3.39
N ALA A 94 0.19 -12.14 4.38
CA ALA A 94 -0.42 -10.90 4.80
C ALA A 94 -0.43 -9.86 3.68
N ILE A 95 0.67 -9.73 2.94
CA ILE A 95 0.76 -8.83 1.78
C ILE A 95 -0.24 -9.28 0.69
N GLU A 96 -0.25 -10.57 0.34
CA GLU A 96 -1.15 -11.09 -0.71
C GLU A 96 -2.62 -10.89 -0.37
N GLY A 97 -3.01 -11.11 0.89
CA GLY A 97 -4.39 -10.99 1.38
C GLY A 97 -4.87 -9.56 1.65
N SER A 98 -4.01 -8.55 1.52
CA SER A 98 -4.34 -7.15 1.82
C SER A 98 -4.57 -6.29 0.58
N ASP A 99 -5.18 -5.14 0.78
CA ASP A 99 -5.29 -4.06 -0.21
C ASP A 99 -4.20 -3.02 0.01
N VAL A 100 -3.91 -2.71 1.28
CA VAL A 100 -2.91 -1.73 1.70
C VAL A 100 -1.99 -2.35 2.75
N CYS A 101 -0.69 -2.16 2.57
CA CYS A 101 0.34 -2.56 3.51
C CYS A 101 0.82 -1.35 4.33
N ILE A 102 0.86 -1.51 5.64
CA ILE A 102 1.45 -0.57 6.59
C ILE A 102 2.84 -1.12 6.90
N LEU A 103 3.87 -0.56 6.25
CA LEU A 103 5.26 -0.97 6.42
C LEU A 103 5.89 -0.26 7.61
N MET A 104 6.24 -1.04 8.64
CA MET A 104 6.86 -0.55 9.87
C MET A 104 8.38 -0.51 9.73
N LEU A 105 8.98 0.67 9.89
CA LEU A 105 10.41 0.90 9.99
C LEU A 105 10.76 1.33 11.42
N ASP A 106 11.94 0.95 11.90
CA ASP A 106 12.45 1.31 13.22
C ASP A 106 13.31 2.56 13.12
N ALA A 107 12.88 3.67 13.72
CA ALA A 107 13.60 4.95 13.70
C ALA A 107 15.02 4.86 14.27
N THR A 108 15.25 3.95 15.24
CA THR A 108 16.54 3.81 15.92
C THR A 108 17.57 3.01 15.13
N ARG A 109 17.12 2.26 14.11
CA ARG A 109 17.98 1.39 13.30
C ARG A 109 18.07 1.81 11.83
N GLY A 110 17.19 2.70 11.40
CA GLY A 110 17.09 3.10 9.99
C GLY A 110 16.61 1.98 9.08
N ILE A 111 16.90 2.10 7.76
CA ILE A 111 16.45 1.18 6.73
C ILE A 111 17.49 0.08 6.52
N GLU A 112 17.08 -1.17 6.68
CA GLU A 112 17.91 -2.36 6.48
C GLU A 112 17.49 -3.14 5.22
N SER A 113 18.32 -4.09 4.79
CA SER A 113 18.05 -4.92 3.59
C SER A 113 16.74 -5.68 3.68
N GLN A 114 16.36 -6.13 4.89
CA GLN A 114 15.09 -6.84 5.09
C GLN A 114 13.87 -5.93 4.85
N ASP A 115 13.97 -4.64 5.18
CA ASP A 115 12.90 -3.66 4.89
C ASP A 115 12.73 -3.49 3.37
N LEU A 116 13.85 -3.45 2.62
CA LEU A 116 13.83 -3.37 1.15
C LEU A 116 13.23 -4.63 0.52
N ASN A 117 13.50 -5.81 1.08
CA ASN A 117 12.91 -7.05 0.62
C ASN A 117 11.38 -7.06 0.81
N ILE A 118 10.89 -6.61 1.97
CA ILE A 118 9.46 -6.50 2.25
C ILE A 118 8.82 -5.47 1.32
N PHE A 119 9.45 -4.31 1.13
CA PHE A 119 8.99 -3.30 0.19
C PHE A 119 8.88 -3.84 -1.24
N SER A 120 9.90 -4.60 -1.70
CA SER A 120 9.89 -5.23 -3.02
C SER A 120 8.73 -6.23 -3.18
N LEU A 121 8.40 -6.97 -2.12
CA LEU A 121 7.23 -7.87 -2.11
C LEU A 121 5.91 -7.09 -2.21
N ILE A 122 5.79 -5.97 -1.50
CA ILE A 122 4.61 -5.08 -1.57
C ILE A 122 4.44 -4.56 -3.01
N GLN A 123 5.52 -4.09 -3.63
CA GLN A 123 5.50 -3.61 -5.02
C GLN A 123 5.16 -4.73 -6.01
N LYS A 124 5.78 -5.91 -5.88
CA LYS A 124 5.52 -7.07 -6.74
C LYS A 124 4.05 -7.48 -6.70
N ASN A 125 3.42 -7.40 -5.53
CA ASN A 125 2.00 -7.68 -5.34
C ASN A 125 1.09 -6.47 -5.62
N GLN A 126 1.65 -5.36 -6.07
CA GLN A 126 0.91 -4.14 -6.43
C GLN A 126 -0.04 -3.65 -5.33
N LYS A 127 0.40 -3.69 -4.07
CA LYS A 127 -0.41 -3.26 -2.92
C LYS A 127 -0.25 -1.77 -2.66
N GLY A 128 -1.27 -1.15 -2.05
CA GLY A 128 -1.14 0.18 -1.48
C GLY A 128 -0.09 0.19 -0.36
N LEU A 129 0.55 1.33 -0.13
CA LEU A 129 1.65 1.47 0.82
C LEU A 129 1.49 2.70 1.70
N VAL A 130 1.59 2.48 3.00
CA VAL A 130 1.86 3.51 4.03
C VAL A 130 3.13 3.11 4.75
N VAL A 131 4.08 4.03 4.87
CA VAL A 131 5.32 3.82 5.63
C VAL A 131 5.20 4.46 7.00
N VAL A 132 5.51 3.71 8.05
CA VAL A 132 5.50 4.19 9.43
C VAL A 132 6.90 4.12 10.01
N ILE A 133 7.46 5.27 10.35
CA ILE A 133 8.70 5.38 11.12
C ILE A 133 8.32 5.28 12.60
N ASN A 134 8.38 4.06 13.12
CA ASN A 134 7.99 3.74 14.50
C ASN A 134 9.14 3.96 15.49
N LYS A 135 8.82 3.96 16.77
CA LYS A 135 9.71 4.29 17.88
C LYS A 135 10.24 5.72 17.82
N TRP A 136 9.44 6.62 17.28
CA TRP A 136 9.79 8.03 17.17
C TRP A 136 9.95 8.71 18.53
N ASP A 137 9.38 8.13 19.58
CA ASP A 137 9.57 8.54 20.99
C ASP A 137 11.03 8.44 21.44
N LEU A 138 11.80 7.50 20.89
CA LEU A 138 13.20 7.25 21.22
C LEU A 138 14.20 8.13 20.44
N VAL A 139 13.73 8.88 19.45
CA VAL A 139 14.56 9.84 18.69
C VAL A 139 14.68 11.12 19.50
N GLU A 140 15.92 11.55 19.80
CA GLU A 140 16.18 12.73 20.61
C GLU A 140 15.81 14.02 19.87
N ASP A 141 16.37 14.22 18.69
CA ASP A 141 16.05 15.37 17.83
C ASP A 141 14.87 15.08 16.92
N LYS A 142 13.73 15.69 17.23
CA LYS A 142 12.47 15.58 16.46
C LYS A 142 12.20 16.77 15.55
N SER A 143 13.25 17.54 15.23
CA SER A 143 13.15 18.70 14.37
C SER A 143 12.64 18.34 12.97
N VAL A 144 12.03 19.31 12.30
CA VAL A 144 11.57 19.16 10.91
C VAL A 144 12.72 18.75 9.99
N LYS A 145 13.94 19.23 10.26
CA LYS A 145 15.12 18.86 9.50
C LYS A 145 15.43 17.37 9.59
N VAL A 146 15.39 16.80 10.80
CA VAL A 146 15.62 15.36 11.01
C VAL A 146 14.53 14.54 10.35
N GLN A 147 13.24 14.93 10.50
CA GLN A 147 12.13 14.25 9.81
C GLN A 147 12.34 14.24 8.30
N LYS A 148 12.69 15.39 7.71
CA LYS A 148 12.95 15.50 6.27
C LYS A 148 14.10 14.60 5.82
N THR A 149 15.20 14.54 6.60
CA THR A 149 16.31 13.63 6.30
C THR A 149 15.88 12.16 6.29
N PHE A 150 15.04 11.75 7.24
CA PHE A 150 14.45 10.39 7.26
C PHE A 150 13.57 10.14 6.02
N GLU A 151 12.70 11.09 5.67
CA GLU A 151 11.84 10.97 4.49
C GLU A 151 12.65 10.84 3.20
N GLU A 152 13.67 11.67 3.02
CA GLU A 152 14.56 11.63 1.86
C GLU A 152 15.30 10.29 1.78
N ALA A 153 15.82 9.79 2.89
CA ALA A 153 16.47 8.48 2.96
C ALA A 153 15.52 7.34 2.57
N VAL A 154 14.28 7.34 3.08
CA VAL A 154 13.26 6.34 2.74
C VAL A 154 12.93 6.41 1.25
N ARG A 155 12.62 7.60 0.72
CA ARG A 155 12.26 7.77 -0.70
C ARG A 155 13.39 7.36 -1.62
N SER A 156 14.64 7.75 -1.29
CA SER A 156 15.82 7.36 -2.08
C SER A 156 16.01 5.85 -2.14
N ARG A 157 15.85 5.16 -1.01
CA ARG A 157 16.04 3.70 -0.92
C ARG A 157 14.90 2.90 -1.56
N PHE A 158 13.69 3.47 -1.61
CA PHE A 158 12.49 2.84 -2.16
C PHE A 158 12.20 3.23 -3.61
N ALA A 159 13.04 4.08 -4.22
CA ALA A 159 12.90 4.43 -5.63
C ALA A 159 12.81 3.16 -6.53
N PRO A 160 12.04 3.19 -7.63
CA PRO A 160 11.40 4.36 -8.24
C PRO A 160 10.00 4.72 -7.67
N PHE A 161 9.36 3.88 -6.88
CA PHE A 161 8.07 4.21 -6.27
C PHE A 161 8.32 5.01 -4.98
N VAL A 162 8.06 6.31 -5.05
CA VAL A 162 8.35 7.26 -3.96
C VAL A 162 7.12 8.04 -3.48
N ASP A 163 6.00 7.92 -4.18
CA ASP A 163 4.76 8.63 -3.86
C ASP A 163 3.90 7.81 -2.88
N PHE A 164 4.25 7.85 -1.62
CA PHE A 164 3.52 7.22 -0.52
C PHE A 164 3.60 8.07 0.75
N PRO A 165 2.60 7.99 1.66
CA PRO A 165 2.64 8.69 2.94
C PRO A 165 3.69 8.08 3.86
N ILE A 166 4.38 8.94 4.61
CA ILE A 166 5.33 8.58 5.66
C ILE A 166 4.86 9.21 6.96
N ILE A 167 4.71 8.40 8.00
CA ILE A 167 4.20 8.81 9.31
C ILE A 167 5.21 8.48 10.38
N PHE A 168 5.63 9.50 11.12
CA PHE A 168 6.45 9.35 12.31
C PHE A 168 5.55 9.09 13.51
N ALA A 169 5.61 7.87 14.05
CA ALA A 169 4.69 7.41 15.08
C ALA A 169 5.43 6.71 16.24
N SER A 170 4.72 6.55 17.34
CA SER A 170 5.13 5.65 18.41
C SER A 170 3.96 4.75 18.77
N ALA A 171 4.13 3.45 18.53
CA ALA A 171 3.15 2.46 18.95
C ALA A 171 3.08 2.32 20.48
N LEU A 172 4.19 2.58 21.18
CA LEU A 172 4.27 2.51 22.65
C LEU A 172 3.50 3.65 23.32
N THR A 173 3.75 4.89 22.88
CA THR A 173 3.10 6.08 23.44
C THR A 173 1.77 6.40 22.75
N LYS A 174 1.35 5.59 21.79
CA LYS A 174 0.14 5.78 20.96
C LYS A 174 0.15 7.08 20.14
N GLN A 175 1.31 7.68 19.90
CA GLN A 175 1.44 8.92 19.15
C GLN A 175 1.16 8.68 17.64
N ARG A 176 0.25 9.45 17.09
CA ARG A 176 -0.15 9.45 15.65
C ARG A 176 -0.68 8.10 15.13
N ILE A 177 -1.17 7.21 16.01
CA ILE A 177 -1.68 5.90 15.61
C ILE A 177 -2.93 6.02 14.73
N LEU A 178 -3.87 6.89 15.08
CA LEU A 178 -5.07 7.12 14.26
C LEU A 178 -4.73 7.73 12.90
N LYS A 179 -3.66 8.54 12.82
CA LYS A 179 -3.18 9.09 11.55
C LYS A 179 -2.68 7.99 10.60
N VAL A 180 -2.08 6.92 11.13
CA VAL A 180 -1.69 5.75 10.32
C VAL A 180 -2.92 5.11 9.67
N LEU A 181 -4.01 4.92 10.44
CA LEU A 181 -5.26 4.36 9.91
C LEU A 181 -5.94 5.28 8.89
N GLU A 182 -5.93 6.58 9.15
CA GLU A 182 -6.45 7.60 8.22
C GLU A 182 -5.71 7.52 6.88
N GLU A 183 -4.37 7.48 6.90
CA GLU A 183 -3.59 7.39 5.67
C GLU A 183 -3.76 6.04 4.96
N ALA A 184 -3.91 4.94 5.70
CA ALA A 184 -4.21 3.64 5.10
C ALA A 184 -5.58 3.65 4.38
N ARG A 185 -6.59 4.30 4.97
CA ARG A 185 -7.89 4.52 4.33
C ARG A 185 -7.76 5.41 3.08
N ASN A 186 -7.06 6.52 3.18
CA ASN A 186 -6.83 7.42 2.04
C ASN A 186 -6.15 6.68 0.87
N VAL A 187 -5.15 5.86 1.15
CA VAL A 187 -4.48 5.03 0.14
C VAL A 187 -5.45 4.01 -0.48
N TYR A 188 -6.31 3.39 0.32
CA TYR A 188 -7.36 2.50 -0.22
C TYR A 188 -8.35 3.25 -1.12
N GLU A 189 -8.81 4.43 -0.71
CA GLU A 189 -9.69 5.28 -1.52
C GLU A 189 -9.01 5.69 -2.83
N ASN A 190 -7.74 6.10 -2.79
CA ASN A 190 -6.96 6.40 -4.00
C ASN A 190 -6.87 5.19 -4.93
N ARG A 191 -6.73 3.99 -4.36
CA ARG A 191 -6.63 2.72 -5.09
C ARG A 191 -7.95 2.33 -5.77
N THR A 192 -9.07 2.69 -5.20
CA THR A 192 -10.42 2.39 -5.72
C THR A 192 -11.01 3.53 -6.54
N THR A 193 -10.31 4.65 -6.67
CA THR A 193 -10.77 5.83 -7.40
C THR A 193 -11.06 5.51 -8.87
N LYS A 194 -12.25 5.90 -9.31
CA LYS A 194 -12.67 5.84 -10.71
C LYS A 194 -12.66 7.22 -11.32
N ILE A 195 -11.85 7.41 -12.35
CA ILE A 195 -11.73 8.69 -13.07
C ILE A 195 -12.56 8.58 -14.36
N PRO A 196 -13.56 9.47 -14.56
CA PRO A 196 -14.36 9.45 -15.78
C PRO A 196 -13.50 9.62 -17.02
N THR A 197 -13.78 8.83 -18.06
CA THR A 197 -13.04 8.83 -19.32
C THR A 197 -12.98 10.22 -19.97
N ALA A 198 -14.08 10.98 -19.91
CA ALA A 198 -14.11 12.36 -20.43
C ALA A 198 -13.06 13.23 -19.75
N ARG A 199 -12.98 13.18 -18.41
CA ARG A 199 -12.02 13.95 -17.61
C ARG A 199 -10.58 13.52 -17.84
N LEU A 200 -10.33 12.19 -18.02
CA LEU A 200 -9.00 11.69 -18.37
C LEU A 200 -8.51 12.30 -19.69
N ASN A 201 -9.37 12.33 -20.70
CA ASN A 201 -9.00 12.85 -22.01
C ASN A 201 -8.88 14.39 -22.01
N GLU A 202 -9.78 15.10 -21.33
CA GLU A 202 -9.74 16.55 -21.19
C GLU A 202 -8.44 17.04 -20.53
N GLU A 203 -7.98 16.36 -19.48
CA GLU A 203 -6.80 16.77 -18.71
C GLU A 203 -5.47 16.28 -19.32
N MET A 204 -5.46 15.07 -19.89
CA MET A 204 -4.20 14.43 -20.31
C MET A 204 -3.89 14.65 -21.80
N LEU A 205 -4.87 14.71 -22.70
CA LEU A 205 -4.58 14.87 -24.13
C LEU A 205 -3.86 16.17 -24.45
N PRO A 206 -4.23 17.34 -23.90
CA PRO A 206 -3.48 18.59 -24.13
C PRO A 206 -2.01 18.51 -23.66
N LEU A 207 -1.76 17.82 -22.52
CA LEU A 207 -0.39 17.60 -22.04
C LEU A 207 0.42 16.72 -22.97
N ILE A 208 -0.22 15.67 -23.53
CA ILE A 208 0.42 14.75 -24.46
C ILE A 208 0.68 15.44 -25.81
N GLU A 209 -0.20 16.33 -26.24
CA GLU A 209 -0.01 17.13 -27.45
C GLU A 209 1.15 18.13 -27.31
N ALA A 210 1.28 18.75 -26.13
CA ALA A 210 2.38 19.65 -25.81
C ALA A 210 3.74 18.90 -25.67
N TYR A 211 3.70 17.67 -25.16
CA TYR A 211 4.88 16.82 -24.93
C TYR A 211 4.65 15.42 -25.50
N PRO A 212 4.65 15.24 -26.84
CA PRO A 212 4.34 13.95 -27.46
C PRO A 212 5.43 12.92 -27.23
N PRO A 213 5.11 11.62 -27.35
CA PRO A 213 6.14 10.57 -27.31
C PRO A 213 7.23 10.85 -28.37
N PRO A 214 8.50 10.60 -28.03
CA PRO A 214 9.60 10.76 -28.99
C PRO A 214 9.35 9.96 -30.26
N SER A 215 9.58 10.58 -31.43
CA SER A 215 9.46 9.90 -32.70
C SER A 215 10.48 8.75 -32.83
N ASN A 216 10.11 7.69 -33.51
CA ASN A 216 11.01 6.56 -33.79
C ASN A 216 11.25 6.44 -35.29
N LYS A 217 12.49 6.62 -35.76
CA LYS A 217 12.90 6.55 -37.16
C LYS A 217 11.98 7.39 -38.09
N GLY A 218 11.70 8.63 -37.68
CA GLY A 218 10.85 9.55 -38.42
C GLY A 218 9.33 9.27 -38.33
N LYS A 219 8.91 8.24 -37.59
CA LYS A 219 7.50 7.94 -37.37
C LYS A 219 6.98 8.66 -36.12
N TYR A 220 5.96 9.48 -36.29
CA TYR A 220 5.30 10.19 -35.20
C TYR A 220 4.32 9.28 -34.47
N ILE A 221 4.44 9.26 -33.14
CA ILE A 221 3.55 8.52 -32.26
C ILE A 221 2.45 9.47 -31.78
N LYS A 222 1.19 9.12 -32.02
CA LYS A 222 0.04 9.90 -31.62
C LYS A 222 -0.86 9.09 -30.67
N ILE A 223 -1.03 9.59 -29.45
CA ILE A 223 -2.01 9.07 -28.49
C ILE A 223 -3.31 9.83 -28.71
N LYS A 224 -4.41 9.11 -28.91
CA LYS A 224 -5.70 9.68 -29.33
C LYS A 224 -6.79 9.57 -28.27
N TYR A 225 -6.64 8.66 -27.33
CA TYR A 225 -7.69 8.34 -26.38
C TYR A 225 -7.12 7.63 -25.16
N ILE A 226 -7.73 7.89 -23.99
CA ILE A 226 -7.33 7.32 -22.71
C ILE A 226 -8.58 6.83 -22.00
N THR A 227 -8.50 5.64 -21.38
CA THR A 227 -9.56 5.13 -20.53
C THR A 227 -8.99 4.39 -19.32
N GLN A 228 -9.72 4.35 -18.23
CA GLN A 228 -9.42 3.50 -17.08
C GLN A 228 -10.10 2.14 -17.28
N LEU A 229 -9.37 1.06 -17.00
CA LEU A 229 -9.94 -0.28 -17.01
C LEU A 229 -10.86 -0.48 -15.81
N PRO A 230 -12.08 -0.99 -16.02
CA PRO A 230 -12.98 -1.31 -14.91
C PRO A 230 -12.50 -2.57 -14.16
N ASN A 231 -12.92 -2.69 -12.91
CA ASN A 231 -12.76 -3.90 -12.08
C ASN A 231 -11.33 -4.43 -11.95
N THR A 232 -10.35 -3.53 -11.94
CA THR A 232 -8.95 -3.86 -11.66
C THR A 232 -8.62 -3.58 -10.20
N GLN A 233 -7.81 -4.46 -9.57
CA GLN A 233 -7.37 -4.27 -8.18
C GLN A 233 -6.44 -3.07 -8.01
N VAL A 234 -5.83 -2.61 -9.10
CA VAL A 234 -4.92 -1.46 -9.17
C VAL A 234 -5.44 -0.52 -10.24
N PRO A 235 -5.47 0.79 -10.03
CA PRO A 235 -5.84 1.75 -11.07
C PRO A 235 -5.02 1.50 -12.34
N SER A 236 -5.69 1.12 -13.41
CA SER A 236 -5.05 0.70 -14.67
C SER A 236 -5.61 1.54 -15.81
N PHE A 237 -4.72 2.17 -16.57
CA PHE A 237 -5.08 3.11 -17.63
C PHE A 237 -4.55 2.62 -18.97
N VAL A 238 -5.40 2.70 -20.00
CA VAL A 238 -5.06 2.35 -21.37
C VAL A 238 -4.99 3.61 -22.21
N TYR A 239 -3.86 3.84 -22.81
CA TYR A 239 -3.58 4.91 -23.77
C TYR A 239 -3.57 4.30 -25.17
N PHE A 240 -4.47 4.74 -26.03
CA PHE A 240 -4.58 4.24 -27.39
C PHE A 240 -3.73 5.07 -28.34
N ALA A 241 -2.74 4.44 -28.94
CA ALA A 241 -1.77 5.04 -29.86
C ALA A 241 -1.78 4.36 -31.23
N ASN A 242 -1.34 5.09 -32.24
CA ASN A 242 -1.15 4.54 -33.61
C ASN A 242 0.02 3.56 -33.71
N LEU A 243 1.06 3.73 -32.86
CA LEU A 243 2.30 2.96 -32.87
C LEU A 243 2.72 2.60 -31.42
N PRO A 244 1.92 1.79 -30.69
CA PRO A 244 2.11 1.53 -29.25
C PRO A 244 3.47 0.89 -28.93
N GLN A 245 4.03 0.07 -29.82
CA GLN A 245 5.30 -0.63 -29.64
C GLN A 245 6.52 0.31 -29.53
N TYR A 246 6.39 1.56 -29.94
CA TYR A 246 7.46 2.55 -29.89
C TYR A 246 7.37 3.49 -28.68
N VAL A 247 6.31 3.40 -27.87
CA VAL A 247 6.21 4.16 -26.61
C VAL A 247 7.08 3.47 -25.55
N LYS A 248 8.19 4.10 -25.20
CA LYS A 248 9.19 3.56 -24.28
C LYS A 248 8.84 3.82 -22.82
N GLU A 249 9.45 3.05 -21.92
CA GLU A 249 9.25 3.17 -20.47
C GLU A 249 9.48 4.59 -19.87
N PRO A 250 10.47 5.38 -20.31
CA PRO A 250 10.59 6.76 -19.81
C PRO A 250 9.36 7.62 -20.08
N TYR A 251 8.69 7.41 -21.22
CA TYR A 251 7.48 8.16 -21.53
C TYR A 251 6.27 7.68 -20.71
N LYS A 252 6.17 6.38 -20.42
CA LYS A 252 5.15 5.87 -19.51
C LYS A 252 5.31 6.46 -18.10
N ARG A 253 6.55 6.58 -17.62
CA ARG A 253 6.83 7.25 -16.34
C ARG A 253 6.45 8.72 -16.35
N PHE A 254 6.68 9.41 -17.46
CA PHE A 254 6.20 10.79 -17.65
C PHE A 254 4.68 10.86 -17.53
N LEU A 255 3.95 9.97 -18.20
CA LEU A 255 2.49 9.88 -18.13
C LEU A 255 2.03 9.60 -16.69
N GLU A 256 2.67 8.66 -16.00
CA GLU A 256 2.38 8.35 -14.60
C GLU A 256 2.58 9.59 -13.70
N ASN A 257 3.69 10.28 -13.82
CA ASN A 257 3.95 11.48 -13.04
C ASN A 257 2.89 12.56 -13.29
N LYS A 258 2.50 12.77 -14.56
CA LYS A 258 1.43 13.71 -14.91
C LYS A 258 0.07 13.31 -14.36
N MET A 259 -0.23 12.03 -14.31
CA MET A 259 -1.44 11.54 -13.65
C MET A 259 -1.42 11.82 -12.15
N ARG A 260 -0.28 11.58 -11.47
CA ARG A 260 -0.14 11.86 -10.03
C ARG A 260 -0.23 13.36 -9.69
N GLU A 261 0.17 14.24 -10.63
CA GLU A 261 -0.02 15.70 -10.51
C GLU A 261 -1.50 16.12 -10.58
N LYS A 262 -2.32 15.39 -11.34
CA LYS A 262 -3.73 15.72 -11.58
C LYS A 262 -4.70 15.05 -10.61
N TRP A 263 -4.38 13.84 -10.17
CA TRP A 263 -5.23 13.03 -9.27
C TRP A 263 -4.44 12.54 -8.07
N ASN A 264 -5.12 12.48 -6.95
CA ASN A 264 -4.53 11.91 -5.74
C ASN A 264 -4.42 10.38 -5.89
N LEU A 265 -3.22 9.93 -6.24
CA LEU A 265 -2.87 8.51 -6.39
C LEU A 265 -1.77 8.11 -5.39
N THR A 266 -1.55 8.94 -4.37
CA THR A 266 -0.53 8.72 -3.34
C THR A 266 -0.74 7.37 -2.64
N GLY A 267 0.35 6.65 -2.48
CA GLY A 267 0.39 5.34 -1.82
C GLY A 267 -0.10 4.19 -2.69
N THR A 268 -0.65 4.43 -3.88
CA THR A 268 -1.10 3.35 -4.75
C THR A 268 -0.24 3.22 -6.01
N PRO A 269 0.18 2.00 -6.40
CA PRO A 269 0.73 1.76 -7.72
C PRO A 269 -0.34 1.97 -8.78
N ILE A 270 0.07 2.32 -9.98
CA ILE A 270 -0.80 2.40 -11.15
C ILE A 270 -0.19 1.65 -12.32
N ASN A 271 -1.04 1.14 -13.22
CA ASN A 271 -0.59 0.50 -14.45
C ASN A 271 -0.92 1.38 -15.65
N ILE A 272 0.04 1.55 -16.54
CA ILE A 272 -0.12 2.24 -17.81
C ILE A 272 0.12 1.25 -18.96
N TYR A 273 -0.92 1.03 -19.74
CA TYR A 273 -0.88 0.20 -20.94
C TYR A 273 -0.98 1.08 -22.17
N ILE A 274 -0.15 0.80 -23.16
CA ILE A 274 -0.25 1.44 -24.48
C ILE A 274 -0.77 0.39 -25.44
N ARG A 275 -1.87 0.67 -26.11
CA ARG A 275 -2.52 -0.25 -27.05
C ARG A 275 -2.78 0.43 -28.39
N GLN A 276 -2.88 -0.38 -29.43
CA GLN A 276 -3.34 0.07 -30.73
C GLN A 276 -4.87 0.29 -30.68
N LYS A 277 -5.32 1.34 -31.35
CA LYS A 277 -6.76 1.61 -31.50
C LYS A 277 -7.30 0.74 -32.61
#